data_5740f2d44af0ccf5aad9345cdb2de947
#
_entry.id   5740f2d44af0ccf5aad9345cdb2de947
#
_cell.length_a   1.000
_cell.length_b   1.000
_cell.length_c   1.000
_cell.angle_alpha   90.00
_cell.angle_beta   90.00
_cell.angle_gamma   90.00
#
_symmetry.space_group_name_H-M   'P 1'
#
loop_
_entity.id
_entity.type
_entity.pdbx_description
1 polymer ?
#
loop_
_entity_poly.entity_id
_entity_poly.type
_entity_poly.pdbx_seq_one_letter_code
_entity_poly.pdbx_strand_id
1 'polypeptide(L)'
;MKILKTNQNKVDKKVIDEAVKVLADGGVILYPTDTVYGLGANIFNRKAVKRVYNIKKRSYLKPISLLVSSKDAIPLVSKASVNQLNFMDKYLSGPYTFILKKSKIVPRHLTSGSANVGIRVPESEIACNLAKLFPITTTSANISSENTLDTPEEILEQLGCEVDLVIDVGPLKSKNPSTIIDLTAEEPIFVKR
;
A
#
# COMPACT_ATOMS: atom_id res chain seq x y z
N MET A 1 0.14 20.80 0.82
CA MET A 1 -0.67 19.64 1.29
C MET A 1 -2.16 19.96 1.18
N LYS A 2 -2.96 19.03 0.67
CA LYS A 2 -4.43 19.13 0.58
C LYS A 2 -5.06 18.05 1.47
N ILE A 3 -6.07 18.39 2.27
CA ILE A 3 -6.79 17.42 3.11
C ILE A 3 -8.22 17.31 2.57
N LEU A 4 -8.64 16.10 2.24
CA LEU A 4 -9.97 15.78 1.75
C LEU A 4 -10.66 14.84 2.73
N LYS A 5 -11.74 15.32 3.36
CA LYS A 5 -12.54 14.50 4.26
C LYS A 5 -13.55 13.67 3.48
N THR A 6 -13.71 12.42 3.84
CA THR A 6 -14.71 11.50 3.27
C THR A 6 -15.15 10.49 4.33
N ASN A 7 -16.06 9.61 3.97
CA ASN A 7 -16.51 8.53 4.84
C ASN A 7 -16.00 7.19 4.30
N GLN A 8 -15.47 6.34 5.17
CA GLN A 8 -14.93 5.02 4.78
C GLN A 8 -16.00 4.11 4.15
N ASN A 9 -17.27 4.25 4.58
CA ASN A 9 -18.39 3.45 4.09
C ASN A 9 -19.19 4.12 2.96
N LYS A 10 -18.91 5.39 2.66
CA LYS A 10 -19.57 6.15 1.58
C LYS A 10 -18.52 7.01 0.89
N VAL A 11 -17.83 6.39 -0.04
CA VAL A 11 -16.68 7.00 -0.72
C VAL A 11 -17.15 8.08 -1.68
N ASP A 12 -16.64 9.30 -1.51
CA ASP A 12 -16.88 10.38 -2.47
C ASP A 12 -15.96 10.20 -3.69
N LYS A 13 -16.59 10.00 -4.86
CA LYS A 13 -15.88 9.83 -6.13
C LYS A 13 -14.94 11.00 -6.43
N LYS A 14 -15.32 12.24 -6.09
CA LYS A 14 -14.47 13.42 -6.32
C LYS A 14 -13.18 13.37 -5.51
N VAL A 15 -13.23 12.81 -4.30
CA VAL A 15 -12.05 12.61 -3.45
C VAL A 15 -11.10 11.60 -4.10
N ILE A 16 -11.65 10.50 -4.64
CA ILE A 16 -10.85 9.48 -5.34
C ILE A 16 -10.23 10.05 -6.62
N ASP A 17 -11.02 10.73 -7.45
CA ASP A 17 -10.55 11.29 -8.72
C ASP A 17 -9.40 12.28 -8.50
N GLU A 18 -9.51 13.13 -7.48
CA GLU A 18 -8.44 14.08 -7.11
C GLU A 18 -7.19 13.36 -6.60
N ALA A 19 -7.35 12.35 -5.74
CA ALA A 19 -6.22 11.59 -5.21
C ALA A 19 -5.51 10.79 -6.31
N VAL A 20 -6.26 10.19 -7.24
CA VAL A 20 -5.70 9.50 -8.41
C VAL A 20 -4.91 10.45 -9.29
N LYS A 21 -5.41 11.70 -9.49
CA LYS A 21 -4.68 12.74 -10.23
C LYS A 21 -3.36 13.08 -9.55
N VAL A 22 -3.36 13.29 -8.23
CA VAL A 22 -2.13 13.55 -7.46
C VAL A 22 -1.13 12.39 -7.61
N LEU A 23 -1.59 11.14 -7.54
CA LEU A 23 -0.75 9.95 -7.73
C LEU A 23 -0.19 9.87 -9.16
N ALA A 24 -1.00 10.19 -10.18
CA ALA A 24 -0.57 10.19 -11.58
C ALA A 24 0.50 11.25 -11.84
N ASP A 25 0.37 12.43 -11.21
CA ASP A 25 1.31 13.54 -11.29
C ASP A 25 2.61 13.28 -10.47
N GLY A 26 2.70 12.13 -9.80
CA GLY A 26 3.88 11.72 -9.02
C GLY A 26 3.90 12.25 -7.59
N GLY A 27 2.74 12.59 -7.06
CA GLY A 27 2.57 12.93 -5.64
C GLY A 27 2.57 11.70 -4.74
N VAL A 28 2.69 11.98 -3.44
CA VAL A 28 2.57 11.01 -2.35
C VAL A 28 1.33 11.37 -1.53
N ILE A 29 0.48 10.38 -1.26
CA ILE A 29 -0.74 10.56 -0.49
C ILE A 29 -0.72 9.77 0.80
N LEU A 30 -1.43 10.30 1.82
CA LEU A 30 -1.84 9.56 3.01
C LEU A 30 -3.28 9.08 2.78
N TYR A 31 -3.53 7.77 2.91
CA TYR A 31 -4.84 7.18 2.62
C TYR A 31 -5.23 6.09 3.61
N PRO A 32 -6.53 5.94 3.94
CA PRO A 32 -7.01 4.90 4.85
C PRO A 32 -7.06 3.54 4.16
N THR A 33 -6.85 2.48 4.96
CA THR A 33 -7.08 1.09 4.55
C THR A 33 -7.99 0.39 5.55
N ASP A 34 -8.21 -0.90 5.37
CA ASP A 34 -8.89 -1.79 6.32
C ASP A 34 -8.06 -2.09 7.59
N THR A 35 -6.80 -1.67 7.63
CA THR A 35 -5.90 -1.88 8.78
C THR A 35 -5.44 -0.55 9.38
N VAL A 36 -4.47 0.11 8.78
CA VAL A 36 -3.87 1.37 9.21
C VAL A 36 -3.80 2.34 8.04
N TYR A 37 -3.61 3.62 8.31
CA TYR A 37 -3.28 4.57 7.24
C TYR A 37 -2.00 4.17 6.51
N GLY A 38 -2.02 4.33 5.19
CA GLY A 38 -0.90 4.02 4.30
C GLY A 38 -0.34 5.23 3.59
N LEU A 39 0.94 5.15 3.18
CA LEU A 39 1.56 6.08 2.24
C LEU A 39 1.51 5.49 0.83
N GLY A 40 0.81 6.19 -0.06
CA GLY A 40 0.60 5.82 -1.47
C GLY A 40 1.41 6.66 -2.42
N ALA A 41 2.03 5.99 -3.39
CA ALA A 41 2.69 6.59 -4.54
C ALA A 41 2.54 5.65 -5.74
N ASN A 42 2.44 6.18 -6.96
CA ASN A 42 2.49 5.38 -8.17
C ASN A 42 3.82 4.63 -8.24
N ILE A 43 3.80 3.30 -8.30
CA ILE A 43 5.02 2.47 -8.28
C ILE A 43 5.94 2.71 -9.48
N PHE A 44 5.40 3.21 -10.58
CA PHE A 44 6.17 3.52 -11.80
C PHE A 44 6.90 4.87 -11.71
N ASN A 45 6.47 5.75 -10.80
CA ASN A 45 7.16 7.02 -10.55
C ASN A 45 8.29 6.85 -9.53
N ARG A 46 9.52 6.72 -10.02
CA ARG A 46 10.70 6.51 -9.18
C ARG A 46 10.93 7.62 -8.15
N LYS A 47 10.62 8.88 -8.52
CA LYS A 47 10.78 10.02 -7.59
C LYS A 47 9.77 9.96 -6.45
N ALA A 48 8.50 9.62 -6.76
CA ALA A 48 7.46 9.46 -5.77
C ALA A 48 7.76 8.30 -4.79
N VAL A 49 8.18 7.14 -5.31
CA VAL A 49 8.59 6.00 -4.46
C VAL A 49 9.78 6.39 -3.57
N LYS A 50 10.77 7.12 -4.10
CA LYS A 50 11.90 7.62 -3.29
C LYS A 50 11.43 8.55 -2.16
N ARG A 51 10.43 9.42 -2.43
CA ARG A 51 9.82 10.28 -1.39
C ARG A 51 9.18 9.44 -0.28
N VAL A 52 8.47 8.35 -0.60
CA VAL A 52 7.90 7.45 0.42
C VAL A 52 9.00 6.89 1.34
N TYR A 53 10.14 6.46 0.80
CA TYR A 53 11.27 6.02 1.61
C TYR A 53 11.79 7.12 2.53
N ASN A 54 11.96 8.34 2.00
CA ASN A 54 12.46 9.49 2.77
C ASN A 54 11.49 9.90 3.89
N ILE A 55 10.19 10.01 3.58
CA ILE A 55 9.14 10.33 4.56
C ILE A 55 9.17 9.34 5.73
N LYS A 56 9.29 8.04 5.43
CA LYS A 56 9.36 6.98 6.44
C LYS A 56 10.72 6.85 7.13
N LYS A 57 11.75 7.59 6.72
CA LYS A 57 13.14 7.34 7.13
C LYS A 57 13.54 5.87 6.98
N ARG A 58 13.02 5.22 5.90
CA ARG A 58 13.18 3.79 5.65
C ARG A 58 14.43 3.53 4.84
N SER A 59 15.20 2.51 5.24
CA SER A 59 16.33 2.03 4.45
C SER A 59 15.88 1.58 3.06
N TYR A 60 16.57 2.04 2.02
CA TYR A 60 16.36 1.61 0.63
C TYR A 60 16.63 0.12 0.38
N LEU A 61 17.24 -0.59 1.34
CA LEU A 61 17.46 -2.04 1.28
C LEU A 61 16.21 -2.84 1.71
N LYS A 62 15.21 -2.18 2.32
CA LYS A 62 13.97 -2.82 2.77
C LYS A 62 12.85 -2.57 1.73
N PRO A 63 12.42 -3.58 0.95
CA PRO A 63 11.40 -3.40 -0.09
C PRO A 63 10.10 -2.84 0.48
N ILE A 64 9.35 -2.13 -0.38
CA ILE A 64 7.98 -1.69 -0.11
C ILE A 64 7.02 -2.57 -0.91
N SER A 65 5.93 -3.01 -0.26
CA SER A 65 4.86 -3.75 -0.90
C SER A 65 4.03 -2.84 -1.81
N LEU A 66 3.35 -3.42 -2.78
CA LEU A 66 2.38 -2.74 -3.63
C LEU A 66 0.95 -3.19 -3.32
N LEU A 67 0.00 -2.31 -3.64
CA LEU A 67 -1.43 -2.53 -3.57
C LEU A 67 -1.99 -2.57 -5.00
N VAL A 68 -2.86 -3.53 -5.24
CA VAL A 68 -3.65 -3.65 -6.46
C VAL A 68 -5.15 -3.59 -6.13
N SER A 69 -5.95 -3.18 -7.10
CA SER A 69 -7.38 -2.93 -6.91
C SER A 69 -8.23 -4.18 -6.72
N SER A 70 -7.77 -5.33 -7.20
CA SER A 70 -8.51 -6.59 -7.15
C SER A 70 -7.57 -7.79 -7.30
N LYS A 71 -8.11 -8.99 -7.04
CA LYS A 71 -7.42 -10.26 -7.30
C LYS A 71 -6.97 -10.40 -8.75
N ASP A 72 -7.79 -9.99 -9.70
CA ASP A 72 -7.51 -10.13 -11.14
C ASP A 72 -6.30 -9.30 -11.59
N ALA A 73 -5.91 -8.29 -10.81
CA ALA A 73 -4.71 -7.50 -11.06
C ALA A 73 -3.42 -8.15 -10.53
N ILE A 74 -3.49 -9.22 -9.71
CA ILE A 74 -2.31 -9.89 -9.14
C ILE A 74 -1.41 -10.49 -10.23
N PRO A 75 -1.91 -11.19 -11.27
CA PRO A 75 -1.06 -11.75 -12.33
C PRO A 75 -0.31 -10.69 -13.15
N LEU A 76 -0.79 -9.44 -13.18
CA LEU A 76 -0.07 -8.36 -13.86
C LEU A 76 1.25 -8.03 -13.14
N VAL A 77 1.26 -8.09 -11.82
CA VAL A 77 2.41 -7.68 -10.98
C VAL A 77 3.23 -8.86 -10.44
N SER A 78 2.74 -10.08 -10.61
CA SER A 78 3.42 -11.28 -10.10
C SER A 78 3.42 -12.43 -11.11
N LYS A 79 4.24 -13.44 -10.80
CA LYS A 79 4.25 -14.75 -11.46
C LYS A 79 3.58 -15.79 -10.56
N ALA A 80 2.44 -15.45 -9.97
CA ALA A 80 1.69 -16.36 -9.13
C ALA A 80 1.22 -17.59 -9.92
N SER A 81 1.42 -18.78 -9.37
CA SER A 81 0.84 -20.02 -9.89
C SER A 81 -0.66 -20.12 -9.54
N VAL A 82 -1.37 -21.00 -10.22
CA VAL A 82 -2.79 -21.27 -9.91
C VAL A 82 -2.96 -21.70 -8.45
N ASN A 83 -2.06 -22.56 -7.94
CA ASN A 83 -2.12 -23.02 -6.55
C ASN A 83 -1.94 -21.86 -5.55
N GLN A 84 -1.03 -20.92 -5.84
CA GLN A 84 -0.84 -19.73 -5.02
C GLN A 84 -2.07 -18.82 -5.05
N LEU A 85 -2.68 -18.61 -6.20
CA LEU A 85 -3.92 -17.83 -6.33
C LEU A 85 -5.07 -18.46 -5.55
N ASN A 86 -5.24 -19.79 -5.66
CA ASN A 86 -6.26 -20.55 -4.91
C ASN A 86 -6.02 -20.49 -3.39
N PHE A 87 -4.75 -20.50 -2.95
CA PHE A 87 -4.43 -20.31 -1.54
C PHE A 87 -4.81 -18.89 -1.07
N MET A 88 -4.48 -17.88 -1.86
CA MET A 88 -4.77 -16.47 -1.55
C MET A 88 -6.28 -16.21 -1.42
N ASP A 89 -7.12 -16.93 -2.16
CA ASP A 89 -8.60 -16.79 -2.11
C ASP A 89 -9.19 -16.95 -0.71
N LYS A 90 -8.52 -17.70 0.15
CA LYS A 90 -8.95 -17.92 1.54
C LYS A 90 -8.76 -16.67 2.42
N TYR A 91 -7.98 -15.69 1.96
CA TYR A 91 -7.54 -14.51 2.73
C TYR A 91 -7.85 -13.18 2.03
N LEU A 92 -8.26 -13.21 0.75
CA LEU A 92 -8.59 -12.03 -0.04
C LEU A 92 -10.11 -11.73 0.05
N SER A 93 -10.52 -10.47 0.11
CA SER A 93 -9.73 -9.26 0.37
C SER A 93 -9.52 -9.12 1.87
N GLY A 94 -8.42 -8.45 2.32
CA GLY A 94 -8.28 -8.29 3.76
C GLY A 94 -6.90 -7.89 4.26
N PRO A 95 -6.65 -8.10 5.55
CA PRO A 95 -5.46 -7.63 6.24
C PRO A 95 -4.23 -8.50 5.99
N TYR A 96 -4.04 -8.93 4.75
CA TYR A 96 -2.92 -9.79 4.36
C TYR A 96 -2.08 -9.18 3.26
N THR A 97 -0.77 -9.45 3.30
CA THR A 97 0.20 -9.08 2.26
C THR A 97 0.95 -10.34 1.85
N PHE A 98 0.90 -10.70 0.57
CA PHE A 98 1.53 -11.90 0.04
C PHE A 98 2.84 -11.57 -0.64
N ILE A 99 3.92 -12.29 -0.29
CA ILE A 99 5.18 -12.18 -1.01
C ILE A 99 5.17 -13.22 -2.14
N LEU A 100 5.38 -12.74 -3.37
CA LEU A 100 5.37 -13.53 -4.60
C LEU A 100 6.55 -13.15 -5.49
N LYS A 101 6.93 -14.03 -6.41
CA LYS A 101 7.86 -13.69 -7.50
C LYS A 101 7.25 -12.57 -8.35
N LYS A 102 7.96 -11.45 -8.50
CA LYS A 102 7.46 -10.30 -9.24
C LYS A 102 7.42 -10.55 -10.75
N SER A 103 6.47 -9.92 -11.44
CA SER A 103 6.48 -9.81 -12.89
C SER A 103 7.53 -8.78 -13.37
N LYS A 104 7.76 -8.72 -14.70
CA LYS A 104 8.72 -7.77 -15.29
C LYS A 104 8.31 -6.32 -15.17
N ILE A 105 7.00 -6.01 -15.03
CA ILE A 105 6.51 -4.63 -14.94
C ILE A 105 6.81 -3.99 -13.58
N VAL A 106 7.01 -4.79 -12.52
CA VAL A 106 7.30 -4.26 -11.19
C VAL A 106 8.71 -3.68 -11.13
N PRO A 107 8.87 -2.38 -10.86
CA PRO A 107 10.16 -1.72 -10.92
C PRO A 107 11.13 -2.21 -9.84
N ARG A 108 12.42 -2.30 -10.19
CA ARG A 108 13.48 -2.74 -9.25
C ARG A 108 13.65 -1.81 -8.05
N HIS A 109 13.38 -0.52 -8.21
CA HIS A 109 13.49 0.45 -7.12
C HIS A 109 12.43 0.28 -6.02
N LEU A 110 11.27 -0.34 -6.32
CA LEU A 110 10.26 -0.68 -5.33
C LEU A 110 10.70 -1.87 -4.47
N THR A 111 11.30 -2.87 -5.10
CA THR A 111 11.64 -4.15 -4.47
C THR A 111 13.07 -4.20 -3.95
N SER A 112 13.80 -3.08 -3.93
CA SER A 112 15.22 -3.01 -3.52
C SER A 112 16.09 -4.02 -4.28
N GLY A 113 15.75 -4.29 -5.55
CA GLY A 113 16.43 -5.26 -6.40
C GLY A 113 16.00 -6.72 -6.19
N SER A 114 15.14 -7.02 -5.20
CA SER A 114 14.61 -8.37 -4.96
C SER A 114 13.85 -8.91 -6.19
N ALA A 115 13.90 -10.22 -6.38
CA ALA A 115 13.07 -10.95 -7.33
C ALA A 115 11.62 -11.10 -6.88
N ASN A 116 11.34 -10.79 -5.60
CA ASN A 116 10.04 -10.94 -4.97
C ASN A 116 9.42 -9.57 -4.70
N VAL A 117 8.08 -9.54 -4.54
CA VAL A 117 7.30 -8.36 -4.21
C VAL A 117 6.17 -8.73 -3.25
N GLY A 118 5.93 -7.88 -2.25
CA GLY A 118 4.75 -7.95 -1.41
C GLY A 118 3.55 -7.34 -2.14
N ILE A 119 2.43 -8.05 -2.19
CA ILE A 119 1.19 -7.64 -2.87
C ILE A 119 0.04 -7.68 -1.89
N ARG A 120 -0.79 -6.64 -1.89
CA ARG A 120 -1.99 -6.55 -1.07
C ARG A 120 -3.20 -6.20 -1.91
N VAL A 121 -4.33 -6.84 -1.62
CA VAL A 121 -5.67 -6.44 -2.03
C VAL A 121 -6.45 -6.15 -0.74
N PRO A 122 -6.61 -4.89 -0.33
CA PRO A 122 -7.26 -4.54 0.94
C PRO A 122 -8.78 -4.69 0.85
N GLU A 123 -9.42 -4.89 1.99
CA GLU A 123 -10.86 -4.73 2.15
C GLU A 123 -11.22 -3.26 2.40
N SER A 124 -10.89 -2.41 1.45
CA SER A 124 -11.12 -0.96 1.51
C SER A 124 -11.46 -0.43 0.13
N GLU A 125 -12.69 0.06 -0.03
CA GLU A 125 -13.16 0.64 -1.30
C GLU A 125 -12.29 1.84 -1.72
N ILE A 126 -11.89 2.70 -0.78
CA ILE A 126 -10.99 3.82 -1.04
C ILE A 126 -9.68 3.31 -1.63
N ALA A 127 -9.00 2.41 -0.93
CA ALA A 127 -7.70 1.91 -1.35
C ALA A 127 -7.75 1.17 -2.70
N CYS A 128 -8.78 0.34 -2.92
CA CYS A 128 -8.98 -0.34 -4.20
C CYS A 128 -9.23 0.66 -5.35
N ASN A 129 -10.05 1.70 -5.14
CA ASN A 129 -10.30 2.72 -6.16
C ASN A 129 -9.03 3.50 -6.53
N LEU A 130 -8.16 3.82 -5.56
CA LEU A 130 -6.88 4.50 -5.80
C LEU A 130 -5.94 3.70 -6.70
N ALA A 131 -6.03 2.36 -6.63
CA ALA A 131 -5.15 1.45 -7.39
C ALA A 131 -5.75 0.94 -8.71
N LYS A 132 -6.90 1.47 -9.17
CA LYS A 132 -7.56 0.99 -10.40
C LYS A 132 -6.77 1.23 -11.67
N LEU A 133 -6.09 2.38 -11.79
CA LEU A 133 -5.36 2.74 -13.00
C LEU A 133 -3.92 2.21 -13.00
N PHE A 134 -3.30 2.11 -11.85
CA PHE A 134 -1.95 1.60 -11.65
C PHE A 134 -1.75 1.15 -10.21
N PRO A 135 -0.89 0.15 -9.96
CA PRO A 135 -0.55 -0.23 -8.60
C PRO A 135 0.12 0.93 -7.84
N ILE A 136 -0.16 1.03 -6.56
CA ILE A 136 0.44 2.04 -5.68
C ILE A 136 1.27 1.38 -4.57
N THR A 137 2.18 2.13 -3.95
CA THR A 137 2.87 1.63 -2.76
C THR A 137 1.87 1.39 -1.63
N THR A 138 2.09 0.32 -0.85
CA THR A 138 1.34 0.07 0.38
C THR A 138 2.32 -0.19 1.51
N THR A 139 2.42 0.79 2.40
CA THR A 139 3.22 0.73 3.61
C THR A 139 2.52 1.57 4.67
N SER A 140 2.57 1.14 5.93
CA SER A 140 1.99 1.92 7.03
C SER A 140 2.55 3.34 7.06
N ALA A 141 1.72 4.31 7.41
CA ALA A 141 2.10 5.72 7.47
C ALA A 141 2.71 6.05 8.85
N ASN A 142 3.94 5.62 9.07
CA ASN A 142 4.72 5.87 10.29
C ASN A 142 6.21 5.97 9.95
N ILE A 143 7.01 6.56 10.81
CA ILE A 143 8.47 6.43 10.76
C ILE A 143 8.82 4.94 10.93
N SER A 144 9.79 4.46 10.15
CA SER A 144 10.18 3.04 10.20
C SER A 144 10.60 2.62 11.60
N SER A 145 10.02 1.53 12.08
CA SER A 145 10.23 0.95 13.43
C SER A 145 9.52 1.69 14.56
N GLU A 146 8.77 2.76 14.29
CA GLU A 146 7.88 3.40 15.26
C GLU A 146 6.47 2.82 15.18
N ASN A 147 5.64 3.14 16.18
CA ASN A 147 4.26 2.70 16.24
C ASN A 147 3.41 3.34 15.13
N THR A 148 2.41 2.60 14.67
CA THR A 148 1.36 3.14 13.81
C THR A 148 0.38 3.96 14.65
N LEU A 149 -0.11 5.06 14.07
CA LEU A 149 -1.08 5.97 14.66
C LEU A 149 -2.42 5.91 13.93
N ASP A 150 -3.48 6.42 14.54
CA ASP A 150 -4.83 6.19 14.10
C ASP A 150 -5.43 7.37 13.33
N THR A 151 -4.94 8.58 13.57
CA THR A 151 -5.46 9.81 12.97
C THR A 151 -4.44 10.43 12.01
N PRO A 152 -4.91 11.07 10.93
CA PRO A 152 -4.02 11.79 10.01
C PRO A 152 -3.16 12.85 10.69
N GLU A 153 -3.69 13.57 11.67
CA GLU A 153 -3.01 14.64 12.41
C GLU A 153 -1.80 14.09 13.14
N GLU A 154 -1.97 13.04 13.97
CA GLU A 154 -0.89 12.40 14.71
C GLU A 154 0.17 11.80 13.78
N ILE A 155 -0.29 11.19 12.66
CA ILE A 155 0.60 10.63 11.65
C ILE A 155 1.48 11.71 11.02
N LEU A 156 0.90 12.85 10.62
CA LEU A 156 1.65 13.96 10.02
C LEU A 156 2.63 14.58 11.02
N GLU A 157 2.25 14.70 12.28
CA GLU A 157 3.14 15.15 13.35
C GLU A 157 4.33 14.20 13.53
N GLN A 158 4.08 12.88 13.61
CA GLN A 158 5.15 11.88 13.71
C GLN A 158 6.08 11.91 12.49
N LEU A 159 5.53 12.00 11.28
CA LEU A 159 6.33 12.01 10.05
C LEU A 159 7.20 13.29 9.95
N GLY A 160 6.78 14.39 10.57
CA GLY A 160 7.49 15.68 10.57
C GLY A 160 7.64 16.29 9.17
N CYS A 161 6.79 15.89 8.22
CA CYS A 161 6.81 16.39 6.85
C CYS A 161 5.44 16.26 6.19
N GLU A 162 5.23 17.04 5.12
CA GLU A 162 3.99 17.03 4.35
C GLU A 162 3.99 15.97 3.25
N VAL A 163 2.79 15.42 3.02
CA VAL A 163 2.41 14.70 1.80
C VAL A 163 1.65 15.63 0.87
N ASP A 164 1.41 15.23 -0.37
CA ASP A 164 0.72 16.11 -1.33
C ASP A 164 -0.79 16.15 -1.07
N LEU A 165 -1.37 15.01 -0.63
CA LEU A 165 -2.79 14.89 -0.31
C LEU A 165 -3.03 13.91 0.84
N VAL A 166 -4.01 14.22 1.67
CA VAL A 166 -4.52 13.37 2.74
C VAL A 166 -5.98 13.04 2.45
N ILE A 167 -6.34 11.75 2.44
CA ILE A 167 -7.72 11.30 2.52
C ILE A 167 -8.02 11.01 3.99
N ASP A 168 -8.82 11.88 4.61
CA ASP A 168 -9.15 11.80 6.02
C ASP A 168 -10.54 11.17 6.22
N VAL A 169 -10.59 10.05 6.94
CA VAL A 169 -11.82 9.36 7.35
C VAL A 169 -11.97 9.35 8.88
N GLY A 170 -11.14 10.12 9.60
CA GLY A 170 -11.02 10.08 11.04
C GLY A 170 -10.21 8.89 11.56
N PRO A 171 -10.35 8.57 12.84
CA PRO A 171 -9.62 7.47 13.45
C PRO A 171 -9.96 6.11 12.85
N LEU A 172 -8.96 5.29 12.54
CA LEU A 172 -9.17 3.91 12.12
C LEU A 172 -9.34 2.99 13.34
N LYS A 173 -10.23 2.00 13.19
CA LYS A 173 -10.51 1.03 14.27
C LYS A 173 -9.37 0.05 14.51
N SER A 174 -8.65 -0.33 13.47
CA SER A 174 -7.54 -1.29 13.56
C SER A 174 -6.22 -0.55 13.78
N LYS A 175 -5.40 -1.08 14.68
CA LYS A 175 -4.03 -0.60 14.97
C LYS A 175 -2.95 -1.55 14.44
N ASN A 176 -3.37 -2.69 13.93
CA ASN A 176 -2.45 -3.74 13.51
C ASN A 176 -2.19 -3.68 12.00
N PRO A 177 -0.95 -3.64 11.56
CA PRO A 177 -0.61 -3.76 10.14
C PRO A 177 -0.97 -5.16 9.60
N SER A 178 -1.05 -5.28 8.27
CA SER A 178 -1.36 -6.56 7.61
C SER A 178 -0.39 -7.67 7.98
N THR A 179 -0.91 -8.90 8.12
CA THR A 179 -0.10 -10.12 8.23
C THR A 179 0.62 -10.39 6.92
N ILE A 180 1.91 -10.74 6.99
CA ILE A 180 2.68 -11.10 5.79
C ILE A 180 2.70 -12.61 5.65
N ILE A 181 2.39 -13.11 4.44
CA ILE A 181 2.48 -14.52 4.09
C ILE A 181 3.44 -14.63 2.90
N ASP A 182 4.55 -15.34 3.09
CA ASP A 182 5.50 -15.61 2.02
C ASP A 182 5.09 -16.88 1.28
N LEU A 183 4.79 -16.73 -0.02
CA LEU A 183 4.41 -17.80 -0.92
C LEU A 183 5.53 -18.17 -1.92
N THR A 184 6.76 -17.73 -1.68
CA THR A 184 7.89 -18.04 -2.57
C THR A 184 8.58 -19.36 -2.23
N ALA A 185 8.35 -19.91 -1.04
CA ALA A 185 8.74 -21.24 -0.62
C ALA A 185 7.70 -22.30 -1.06
N GLU A 186 8.01 -23.58 -0.85
CA GLU A 186 7.09 -24.70 -1.13
C GLU A 186 5.82 -24.60 -0.31
N GLU A 187 5.96 -24.33 1.01
CA GLU A 187 4.85 -24.13 1.93
C GLU A 187 4.70 -22.65 2.29
N PRO A 188 3.46 -22.16 2.51
CA PRO A 188 3.22 -20.80 2.93
C PRO A 188 3.83 -20.49 4.30
N ILE A 189 4.62 -19.41 4.39
CA ILE A 189 5.27 -18.99 5.63
C ILE A 189 4.61 -17.72 6.16
N PHE A 190 4.02 -17.80 7.36
CA PHE A 190 3.49 -16.64 8.07
C PHE A 190 4.65 -15.91 8.78
N VAL A 191 4.95 -14.69 8.30
CA VAL A 191 6.07 -13.90 8.80
C VAL A 191 5.65 -13.16 10.07
N LYS A 192 6.31 -13.46 11.20
CA LYS A 192 6.16 -12.68 12.45
C LYS A 192 6.83 -11.32 12.26
N ARG A 193 6.14 -10.24 12.69
CA ARG A 193 6.68 -8.89 12.75
C ARG A 193 7.16 -8.54 14.14
#